data_509cb248da5f92da6cbdf9586d6566a0
#
_entry.id   509cb248da5f92da6cbdf9586d6566a0
#
_cell.length_a   1.000
_cell.length_b   1.000
_cell.length_c   1.000
_cell.angle_alpha   90.00
_cell.angle_beta   90.00
_cell.angle_gamma   90.00
#
_symmetry.space_group_name_H-M   'P 1'
#
loop_
_entity.id
_entity.type
_entity.pdbx_description
1 polymer ?
#
loop_
_entity_poly.entity_id
_entity_poly.type
_entity_poly.pdbx_seq_one_letter_code
_entity_poly.pdbx_strand_id
1 'polypeptide(L)'
;MDETVFLAHIAEDGREQTVDEHERGTAELCAKFAAQFGAEEHAKLEAMRHDDGKNTQGFQRRLRGGPAVDHSTAGAFECFRANAVHEAICIAGHHGGLPDVGNAKMDTPEDSTFCGRMKKAINGGIEEPRGMDRPITAPQRPNFYGDRFYESVWIRMLYSCLVDADYLDTENFMSGGKAAREEYDDMATLLAYFEKHIAPWANPQSELNKKRWEILSACLAAGEGPRGIYTLSAPTGSGKTTASLAFALKHAVKHSMQRIIYVIPYTSIIDQNAKVFRGILHDKNVLEHHSGIVFDKEDKSFDSAD
;
A
#
# COMPACT_ATOMS: atom_id res chain seq x y z
N MET A 1 13.41 -8.76 -38.03
CA MET A 1 11.98 -8.79 -37.63
C MET A 1 11.81 -7.62 -36.70
N ASP A 2 10.99 -6.63 -37.05
CA ASP A 2 10.70 -5.51 -36.14
C ASP A 2 10.08 -6.11 -34.87
N GLU A 3 10.75 -5.97 -33.73
CA GLU A 3 10.18 -6.30 -32.44
C GLU A 3 9.04 -5.31 -32.19
N THR A 4 7.83 -5.80 -32.18
CA THR A 4 6.66 -4.97 -31.86
C THR A 4 6.82 -4.51 -30.41
N VAL A 5 7.09 -3.24 -30.17
CA VAL A 5 7.16 -2.62 -28.84
C VAL A 5 5.75 -2.44 -28.34
N PHE A 6 5.45 -2.94 -27.14
CA PHE A 6 4.19 -2.75 -26.44
C PHE A 6 4.34 -1.69 -25.36
N LEU A 7 3.40 -0.74 -25.31
CA LEU A 7 3.43 0.39 -24.39
C LEU A 7 2.54 0.11 -23.17
N ALA A 8 3.04 0.46 -22.00
CA ALA A 8 2.27 0.49 -20.76
C ALA A 8 1.52 1.81 -20.63
N HIS A 9 2.22 2.92 -20.87
CA HIS A 9 1.70 4.27 -20.68
C HIS A 9 2.13 5.22 -21.80
N ILE A 10 1.31 6.26 -22.04
CA ILE A 10 1.60 7.38 -22.93
C ILE A 10 1.28 8.67 -22.14
N ALA A 11 2.30 9.49 -21.86
CA ALA A 11 2.12 10.75 -21.17
C ALA A 11 1.55 11.84 -22.11
N GLU A 12 0.94 12.87 -21.54
CA GLU A 12 0.34 13.98 -22.31
C GLU A 12 1.36 14.73 -23.19
N ASP A 13 2.63 14.74 -22.79
CA ASP A 13 3.74 15.34 -23.54
C ASP A 13 4.29 14.43 -24.65
N GLY A 14 3.69 13.27 -24.86
CA GLY A 14 4.05 12.32 -25.91
C GLY A 14 5.15 11.34 -25.52
N ARG A 15 5.65 11.33 -24.28
CA ARG A 15 6.56 10.28 -23.80
C ARG A 15 5.82 8.95 -23.75
N GLU A 16 6.52 7.91 -24.08
CA GLU A 16 6.02 6.53 -24.07
C GLU A 16 6.85 5.70 -23.09
N GLN A 17 6.17 4.86 -22.32
CA GLN A 17 6.80 3.85 -21.45
C GLN A 17 6.42 2.47 -21.96
N THR A 18 7.41 1.62 -22.18
CA THR A 18 7.16 0.23 -22.57
C THR A 18 6.67 -0.60 -21.38
N VAL A 19 5.99 -1.71 -21.66
CA VAL A 19 5.56 -2.65 -20.61
C VAL A 19 6.77 -3.17 -19.82
N ASP A 20 7.88 -3.50 -20.50
CA ASP A 20 9.09 -4.01 -19.86
C ASP A 20 9.74 -2.97 -18.92
N GLU A 21 9.77 -1.69 -19.32
CA GLU A 21 10.29 -0.61 -18.47
C GLU A 21 9.42 -0.42 -17.22
N HIS A 22 8.11 -0.38 -17.38
CA HIS A 22 7.15 -0.26 -16.28
C HIS A 22 7.24 -1.44 -15.31
N GLU A 23 7.17 -2.68 -15.80
CA GLU A 23 7.29 -3.88 -14.98
C GLU A 23 8.59 -3.92 -14.18
N ARG A 24 9.72 -3.51 -14.78
CA ARG A 24 11.01 -3.43 -14.06
C ARG A 24 11.03 -2.37 -13.00
N GLY A 25 10.55 -1.15 -13.30
CA GLY A 25 10.46 -0.07 -12.33
C GLY A 25 9.57 -0.45 -11.14
N THR A 26 8.39 -1.01 -11.44
CA THR A 26 7.47 -1.54 -10.42
C THR A 26 8.11 -2.66 -9.60
N ALA A 27 8.84 -3.60 -10.24
CA ALA A 27 9.48 -4.72 -9.54
C ALA A 27 10.59 -4.27 -8.57
N GLU A 28 11.38 -3.27 -8.93
CA GLU A 28 12.41 -2.70 -8.04
C GLU A 28 11.78 -2.07 -6.78
N LEU A 29 10.71 -1.30 -6.94
CA LEU A 29 9.99 -0.69 -5.83
C LEU A 29 9.29 -1.73 -4.96
N CYS A 30 8.57 -2.65 -5.58
CA CYS A 30 7.81 -3.71 -4.91
C CYS A 30 8.74 -4.61 -4.07
N ALA A 31 9.85 -5.06 -4.61
CA ALA A 31 10.86 -5.84 -3.90
C ALA A 31 11.43 -5.07 -2.70
N LYS A 32 11.73 -3.77 -2.87
CA LYS A 32 12.20 -2.91 -1.79
C LYS A 32 11.19 -2.79 -0.65
N PHE A 33 9.89 -2.69 -0.95
CA PHE A 33 8.85 -2.64 0.08
C PHE A 33 8.72 -3.99 0.80
N ALA A 34 8.72 -5.08 0.06
CA ALA A 34 8.56 -6.43 0.59
C ALA A 34 9.79 -6.96 1.35
N ALA A 35 10.97 -6.36 1.17
CA ALA A 35 12.18 -6.70 1.92
C ALA A 35 12.00 -6.60 3.44
N GLN A 36 11.11 -5.72 3.91
CA GLN A 36 10.83 -5.54 5.33
C GLN A 36 10.20 -6.75 6.01
N PHE A 37 9.61 -7.67 5.23
CA PHE A 37 9.02 -8.91 5.73
C PHE A 37 9.50 -10.17 4.98
N GLY A 38 10.63 -10.06 4.26
CA GLY A 38 11.33 -11.19 3.63
C GLY A 38 10.59 -11.78 2.44
N ALA A 39 9.91 -10.95 1.64
CA ALA A 39 9.09 -11.37 0.50
C ALA A 39 9.55 -10.82 -0.85
N GLU A 40 10.82 -10.42 -0.99
CA GLU A 40 11.35 -9.73 -2.17
C GLU A 40 11.12 -10.51 -3.46
N GLU A 41 11.35 -11.83 -3.45
CA GLU A 41 11.19 -12.66 -4.64
C GLU A 41 9.73 -12.81 -5.07
N HIS A 42 8.81 -12.89 -4.11
CA HIS A 42 7.37 -12.91 -4.36
C HIS A 42 6.91 -11.59 -4.99
N ALA A 43 7.29 -10.48 -4.36
CA ALA A 43 6.95 -9.13 -4.81
C ALA A 43 7.54 -8.81 -6.19
N LYS A 44 8.77 -9.24 -6.46
CA LYS A 44 9.39 -9.09 -7.76
C LYS A 44 8.68 -9.88 -8.85
N LEU A 45 8.26 -11.11 -8.54
CA LEU A 45 7.53 -11.93 -9.50
C LEU A 45 6.17 -11.31 -9.85
N GLU A 46 5.38 -10.92 -8.86
CA GLU A 46 4.06 -10.34 -9.13
C GLU A 46 4.17 -9.02 -9.91
N ALA A 47 5.12 -8.15 -9.57
CA ALA A 47 5.34 -6.89 -10.26
C ALA A 47 5.85 -7.07 -11.70
N MET A 48 6.70 -8.06 -11.97
CA MET A 48 7.17 -8.37 -13.32
C MET A 48 6.10 -9.01 -14.21
N ARG A 49 4.91 -9.29 -13.69
CA ARG A 49 3.85 -10.03 -14.41
C ARG A 49 2.49 -9.35 -14.32
N HIS A 50 2.34 -8.28 -13.49
CA HIS A 50 1.03 -7.70 -13.24
C HIS A 50 0.39 -7.15 -14.53
N ASP A 51 1.19 -6.65 -15.43
CA ASP A 51 0.81 -5.98 -16.65
C ASP A 51 1.08 -6.80 -17.93
N ASP A 52 1.31 -8.09 -17.83
CA ASP A 52 1.53 -8.97 -18.98
C ASP A 52 0.43 -8.82 -20.05
N GLY A 53 -0.81 -8.60 -19.63
CA GLY A 53 -1.93 -8.37 -20.55
C GLY A 53 -1.85 -7.08 -21.36
N LYS A 54 -1.00 -6.12 -20.98
CA LYS A 54 -0.69 -4.94 -21.79
C LYS A 54 0.08 -5.30 -23.08
N ASN A 55 0.72 -6.48 -23.12
CA ASN A 55 1.37 -7.02 -24.31
C ASN A 55 0.37 -7.64 -25.33
N THR A 56 -0.86 -7.12 -25.39
CA THR A 56 -1.91 -7.54 -26.34
C THR A 56 -2.28 -6.43 -27.31
N GLN A 57 -2.77 -6.79 -28.48
CA GLN A 57 -3.27 -5.80 -29.44
C GLN A 57 -4.53 -5.09 -28.93
N GLY A 58 -5.35 -5.80 -28.13
CA GLY A 58 -6.52 -5.22 -27.47
C GLY A 58 -6.14 -4.04 -26.58
N PHE A 59 -5.15 -4.21 -25.71
CA PHE A 59 -4.69 -3.16 -24.83
C PHE A 59 -4.03 -2.01 -25.61
N GLN A 60 -3.22 -2.29 -26.65
CA GLN A 60 -2.61 -1.25 -27.45
C GLN A 60 -3.65 -0.38 -28.21
N ARG A 61 -4.81 -0.95 -28.54
CA ARG A 61 -5.97 -0.17 -29.04
C ARG A 61 -6.60 0.64 -27.91
N ARG A 62 -6.72 0.09 -26.69
CA ARG A 62 -7.24 0.80 -25.50
C ARG A 62 -6.42 2.07 -25.20
N LEU A 63 -5.11 2.00 -25.20
CA LEU A 63 -4.21 3.15 -25.00
C LEU A 63 -4.46 4.30 -26.00
N ARG A 64 -5.03 4.01 -27.17
CA ARG A 64 -5.34 4.99 -28.22
C ARG A 64 -6.82 5.31 -28.31
N GLY A 65 -7.58 5.14 -27.21
CA GLY A 65 -9.00 5.48 -27.11
C GLY A 65 -9.96 4.34 -27.48
N GLY A 66 -9.47 3.11 -27.58
CA GLY A 66 -10.31 1.91 -27.77
C GLY A 66 -11.06 1.50 -26.50
N PRO A 67 -11.89 0.43 -26.58
CA PRO A 67 -12.67 -0.04 -25.45
C PRO A 67 -11.78 -0.60 -24.33
N ALA A 68 -12.29 -0.58 -23.08
CA ALA A 68 -11.64 -1.18 -21.94
C ALA A 68 -11.37 -2.68 -22.15
N VAL A 69 -10.22 -3.16 -21.70
CA VAL A 69 -9.74 -4.53 -21.83
C VAL A 69 -9.21 -5.03 -20.50
N ASP A 70 -9.56 -6.25 -20.11
CA ASP A 70 -8.96 -6.92 -18.96
C ASP A 70 -7.51 -7.29 -19.29
N HIS A 71 -6.56 -6.68 -18.63
CA HIS A 71 -5.14 -6.95 -18.80
C HIS A 71 -4.48 -7.64 -17.60
N SER A 72 -5.11 -7.59 -16.42
CA SER A 72 -4.57 -8.22 -15.22
C SER A 72 -4.73 -9.75 -15.18
N THR A 73 -5.74 -10.29 -15.88
CA THR A 73 -5.97 -11.74 -15.86
C THR A 73 -4.86 -12.54 -16.57
N ALA A 74 -4.19 -11.97 -17.57
CA ALA A 74 -3.16 -12.68 -18.33
C ALA A 74 -1.96 -13.05 -17.44
N GLY A 75 -1.33 -12.07 -16.78
CA GLY A 75 -0.22 -12.32 -15.87
C GLY A 75 -0.61 -13.15 -14.64
N ALA A 76 -1.82 -12.93 -14.11
CA ALA A 76 -2.37 -13.76 -13.04
C ALA A 76 -2.47 -15.23 -13.46
N PHE A 77 -2.92 -15.50 -14.68
CA PHE A 77 -3.06 -16.85 -15.21
C PHE A 77 -1.72 -17.56 -15.39
N GLU A 78 -0.71 -16.87 -15.91
CA GLU A 78 0.63 -17.42 -16.05
C GLU A 78 1.26 -17.76 -14.68
N CYS A 79 1.12 -16.88 -13.68
CA CYS A 79 1.56 -17.15 -12.31
C CYS A 79 0.78 -18.33 -11.69
N PHE A 80 -0.53 -18.42 -11.93
CA PHE A 80 -1.34 -19.54 -11.47
C PHE A 80 -0.88 -20.87 -12.06
N ARG A 81 -0.62 -20.95 -13.38
CA ARG A 81 -0.07 -22.12 -14.05
C ARG A 81 1.29 -22.55 -13.51
N ALA A 82 2.11 -21.60 -13.13
CA ALA A 82 3.42 -21.82 -12.52
C ALA A 82 3.33 -22.15 -11.02
N ASN A 83 2.12 -22.32 -10.44
CA ASN A 83 1.86 -22.58 -9.03
C ASN A 83 2.29 -21.45 -8.07
N ALA A 84 2.42 -20.22 -8.59
CA ALA A 84 2.61 -18.97 -7.85
C ALA A 84 1.22 -18.33 -7.53
N VAL A 85 0.46 -18.99 -6.65
CA VAL A 85 -0.97 -18.68 -6.44
C VAL A 85 -1.17 -17.37 -5.69
N HIS A 86 -0.29 -17.03 -4.73
CA HIS A 86 -0.40 -15.78 -3.98
C HIS A 86 -0.20 -14.57 -4.90
N GLU A 87 0.83 -14.63 -5.74
CA GLU A 87 1.15 -13.62 -6.74
C GLU A 87 0.02 -13.49 -7.76
N ALA A 88 -0.52 -14.63 -8.22
CA ALA A 88 -1.65 -14.63 -9.14
C ALA A 88 -2.90 -13.91 -8.58
N ILE A 89 -3.19 -14.08 -7.28
CA ILE A 89 -4.31 -13.40 -6.62
C ILE A 89 -4.04 -11.89 -6.53
N CYS A 90 -2.83 -11.47 -6.18
CA CYS A 90 -2.42 -10.06 -6.12
C CYS A 90 -2.55 -9.42 -7.51
N ILE A 91 -1.97 -10.05 -8.54
CA ILE A 91 -2.03 -9.57 -9.93
C ILE A 91 -3.49 -9.46 -10.40
N ALA A 92 -4.33 -10.46 -10.13
CA ALA A 92 -5.73 -10.42 -10.53
C ALA A 92 -6.48 -9.22 -9.93
N GLY A 93 -6.02 -8.70 -8.79
CA GLY A 93 -6.70 -7.66 -8.02
C GLY A 93 -6.14 -6.25 -8.17
N HIS A 94 -4.99 -6.03 -8.82
CA HIS A 94 -4.21 -4.79 -8.64
C HIS A 94 -4.97 -3.50 -9.04
N HIS A 95 -5.92 -3.55 -9.95
CA HIS A 95 -6.80 -2.42 -10.26
C HIS A 95 -8.13 -2.40 -9.52
N GLY A 96 -8.71 -3.55 -9.23
CA GLY A 96 -10.08 -3.65 -8.71
C GLY A 96 -10.22 -4.05 -7.24
N GLY A 97 -9.10 -4.23 -6.54
CA GLY A 97 -9.06 -4.83 -5.20
C GLY A 97 -8.91 -6.35 -5.23
N LEU A 98 -8.42 -6.92 -4.13
CA LEU A 98 -8.26 -8.37 -4.01
C LEU A 98 -9.59 -9.08 -4.26
N PRO A 99 -9.67 -9.98 -5.25
CA PRO A 99 -10.91 -10.69 -5.55
C PRO A 99 -11.24 -11.73 -4.47
N ASP A 100 -12.51 -12.05 -4.32
CA ASP A 100 -12.90 -13.28 -3.65
C ASP A 100 -12.28 -14.47 -4.38
N VAL A 101 -11.73 -15.43 -3.63
CA VAL A 101 -11.11 -16.61 -4.23
C VAL A 101 -12.11 -17.42 -5.01
N GLY A 102 -13.35 -17.49 -4.52
CA GLY A 102 -14.42 -18.28 -5.14
C GLY A 102 -14.31 -19.77 -4.87
N ASN A 103 -14.95 -20.56 -5.72
CA ASN A 103 -15.02 -22.00 -5.60
C ASN A 103 -14.65 -22.68 -6.91
N ALA A 104 -13.55 -23.41 -6.94
CA ALA A 104 -13.03 -24.07 -8.12
C ALA A 104 -14.01 -25.08 -8.78
N LYS A 105 -14.99 -25.62 -8.05
CA LYS A 105 -15.99 -26.56 -8.60
C LYS A 105 -17.25 -25.86 -9.08
N MET A 106 -17.67 -24.80 -8.41
CA MET A 106 -18.99 -24.18 -8.63
C MET A 106 -18.94 -22.94 -9.54
N ASP A 107 -17.87 -22.14 -9.44
CA ASP A 107 -17.76 -20.92 -10.24
C ASP A 107 -17.67 -21.22 -11.73
N THR A 108 -18.14 -20.30 -12.53
CA THR A 108 -18.13 -20.33 -14.01
C THR A 108 -17.19 -19.27 -14.55
N PRO A 109 -16.84 -19.25 -15.83
CA PRO A 109 -16.01 -18.19 -16.45
C PRO A 109 -16.63 -16.78 -16.37
N GLU A 110 -17.92 -16.67 -16.07
CA GLU A 110 -18.67 -15.41 -15.95
C GLU A 110 -18.57 -14.81 -14.54
N ASP A 111 -18.11 -15.62 -13.53
CA ASP A 111 -17.97 -15.14 -12.16
C ASP A 111 -16.74 -14.24 -12.02
N SER A 112 -16.89 -13.14 -11.26
CA SER A 112 -15.81 -12.16 -11.01
C SER A 112 -14.79 -12.63 -9.97
N THR A 113 -14.94 -13.83 -9.43
CA THR A 113 -14.01 -14.44 -8.47
C THR A 113 -12.68 -14.81 -9.13
N PHE A 114 -11.65 -15.03 -8.33
CA PHE A 114 -10.37 -15.52 -8.84
C PHE A 114 -10.52 -16.84 -9.60
N CYS A 115 -11.29 -17.81 -9.04
CA CYS A 115 -11.56 -19.08 -9.72
C CYS A 115 -12.29 -18.90 -11.06
N GLY A 116 -13.29 -18.01 -11.12
CA GLY A 116 -14.00 -17.71 -12.36
C GLY A 116 -13.09 -17.12 -13.43
N ARG A 117 -12.25 -16.14 -13.06
CA ARG A 117 -11.27 -15.53 -13.96
C ARG A 117 -10.24 -16.54 -14.49
N MET A 118 -9.74 -17.44 -13.64
CA MET A 118 -8.84 -18.53 -14.09
C MET A 118 -9.54 -19.50 -15.06
N LYS A 119 -10.80 -19.84 -14.82
CA LYS A 119 -11.60 -20.66 -15.76
C LYS A 119 -11.82 -19.97 -17.10
N LYS A 120 -12.09 -18.66 -17.09
CA LYS A 120 -12.19 -17.85 -18.31
C LYS A 120 -10.90 -17.94 -19.12
N ALA A 121 -9.75 -17.76 -18.47
CA ALA A 121 -8.43 -17.85 -19.12
C ALA A 121 -8.18 -19.27 -19.70
N ILE A 122 -8.46 -20.34 -18.93
CA ILE A 122 -8.32 -21.73 -19.37
C ILE A 122 -9.15 -22.00 -20.64
N ASN A 123 -10.33 -21.41 -20.74
CA ASN A 123 -11.23 -21.57 -21.87
C ASN A 123 -10.90 -20.66 -23.07
N GLY A 124 -9.76 -19.96 -23.06
CA GLY A 124 -9.36 -19.05 -24.14
C GLY A 124 -10.15 -17.73 -24.17
N GLY A 125 -10.78 -17.35 -23.06
CA GLY A 125 -11.57 -16.11 -22.94
C GLY A 125 -10.73 -14.84 -22.67
N ILE A 126 -9.41 -14.92 -22.82
CA ILE A 126 -8.48 -13.80 -22.76
C ILE A 126 -7.61 -13.77 -24.00
N GLU A 127 -7.13 -12.59 -24.39
CA GLU A 127 -6.15 -12.46 -25.48
C GLU A 127 -4.77 -12.86 -24.93
N GLU A 128 -4.05 -13.73 -25.67
CA GLU A 128 -2.70 -14.16 -25.25
C GLU A 128 -1.69 -13.01 -25.43
N PRO A 129 -0.92 -12.68 -24.37
CA PRO A 129 0.16 -11.72 -24.48
C PRO A 129 1.25 -12.18 -25.45
N ARG A 130 1.88 -11.26 -26.16
CA ARG A 130 2.98 -11.55 -27.09
C ARG A 130 4.32 -11.25 -26.43
N GLY A 131 5.37 -12.00 -26.83
CA GLY A 131 6.74 -11.76 -26.36
C GLY A 131 7.00 -12.23 -24.93
N MET A 132 6.18 -13.14 -24.40
CA MET A 132 6.21 -13.57 -23.01
C MET A 132 7.02 -14.88 -22.78
N ASP A 133 8.05 -15.13 -23.56
CA ASP A 133 8.91 -16.33 -23.42
C ASP A 133 9.77 -16.35 -22.14
N ARG A 134 9.33 -15.66 -21.08
CA ARG A 134 10.02 -15.64 -19.79
C ARG A 134 9.50 -16.77 -18.90
N PRO A 135 10.29 -17.79 -18.58
CA PRO A 135 9.86 -18.86 -17.68
C PRO A 135 9.57 -18.29 -16.29
N ILE A 136 8.45 -18.71 -15.71
CA ILE A 136 8.09 -18.35 -14.33
C ILE A 136 8.60 -19.45 -13.41
N THR A 137 9.40 -19.06 -12.43
CA THR A 137 9.78 -19.92 -11.30
C THR A 137 9.07 -19.40 -10.07
N ALA A 138 8.12 -20.18 -9.52
CA ALA A 138 7.45 -19.81 -8.29
C ALA A 138 8.47 -19.71 -7.14
N PRO A 139 8.43 -18.62 -6.34
CA PRO A 139 9.27 -18.48 -5.17
C PRO A 139 9.00 -19.58 -4.13
N GLN A 140 9.92 -19.74 -3.18
CA GLN A 140 9.77 -20.71 -2.11
C GLN A 140 8.59 -20.29 -1.23
N ARG A 141 7.64 -21.20 -1.03
CA ARG A 141 6.47 -20.96 -0.16
C ARG A 141 6.89 -20.60 1.26
N PRO A 142 6.23 -19.61 1.89
CA PRO A 142 6.53 -19.26 3.27
C PRO A 142 6.21 -20.42 4.23
N ASN A 143 6.89 -20.48 5.36
CA ASN A 143 6.76 -21.56 6.35
C ASN A 143 5.37 -21.68 6.99
N PHE A 144 4.53 -20.65 6.88
CA PHE A 144 3.13 -20.63 7.34
C PHE A 144 2.13 -21.01 6.24
N TYR A 145 2.59 -21.49 5.09
CA TYR A 145 1.72 -21.92 4.00
C TYR A 145 0.75 -23.01 4.48
N GLY A 146 -0.55 -22.80 4.19
CA GLY A 146 -1.64 -23.66 4.69
C GLY A 146 -2.36 -23.07 5.91
N ASP A 147 -1.80 -22.09 6.61
CA ASP A 147 -2.51 -21.33 7.64
C ASP A 147 -3.26 -20.16 7.02
N ARG A 148 -4.58 -20.27 6.94
CA ARG A 148 -5.46 -19.30 6.26
C ARG A 148 -5.34 -17.88 6.79
N PHE A 149 -5.08 -17.71 8.08
CA PHE A 149 -4.95 -16.39 8.67
C PHE A 149 -3.66 -15.71 8.21
N TYR A 150 -2.53 -16.40 8.38
CA TYR A 150 -1.24 -15.86 7.96
C TYR A 150 -1.15 -15.67 6.46
N GLU A 151 -1.68 -16.58 5.64
CA GLU A 151 -1.75 -16.42 4.19
C GLU A 151 -2.59 -15.21 3.80
N SER A 152 -3.73 -14.96 4.48
CA SER A 152 -4.56 -13.80 4.18
C SER A 152 -3.88 -12.46 4.49
N VAL A 153 -3.07 -12.40 5.55
CA VAL A 153 -2.25 -11.22 5.87
C VAL A 153 -1.11 -11.08 4.86
N TRP A 154 -0.44 -12.17 4.53
CA TRP A 154 0.65 -12.21 3.56
C TRP A 154 0.21 -11.69 2.18
N ILE A 155 -0.89 -12.20 1.63
CA ILE A 155 -1.44 -11.75 0.36
C ILE A 155 -1.76 -10.24 0.40
N ARG A 156 -2.33 -9.73 1.49
CA ARG A 156 -2.62 -8.30 1.63
C ARG A 156 -1.35 -7.45 1.67
N MET A 157 -0.30 -7.94 2.30
CA MET A 157 0.99 -7.25 2.34
C MET A 157 1.65 -7.22 0.95
N LEU A 158 1.68 -8.34 0.25
CA LEU A 158 2.17 -8.42 -1.14
C LEU A 158 1.36 -7.50 -2.05
N TYR A 159 0.04 -7.63 -2.02
CA TYR A 159 -0.86 -6.78 -2.79
C TYR A 159 -0.63 -5.29 -2.56
N SER A 160 -0.45 -4.88 -1.28
CA SER A 160 -0.15 -3.49 -0.95
C SER A 160 1.18 -3.03 -1.54
N CYS A 161 2.20 -3.91 -1.54
CA CYS A 161 3.49 -3.59 -2.16
C CYS A 161 3.36 -3.43 -3.67
N LEU A 162 2.57 -4.28 -4.33
CA LEU A 162 2.35 -4.22 -5.77
C LEU A 162 1.61 -2.93 -6.15
N VAL A 163 0.48 -2.63 -5.52
CA VAL A 163 -0.33 -1.45 -5.85
C VAL A 163 0.44 -0.15 -5.59
N ASP A 164 1.16 -0.06 -4.45
CA ASP A 164 1.98 1.11 -4.16
C ASP A 164 3.12 1.28 -5.19
N ALA A 165 3.77 0.18 -5.58
CA ALA A 165 4.90 0.21 -6.52
C ALA A 165 4.44 0.61 -7.93
N ASP A 166 3.34 0.03 -8.41
CA ASP A 166 2.71 0.31 -9.71
C ASP A 166 2.30 1.79 -9.80
N TYR A 167 1.58 2.29 -8.78
CA TYR A 167 1.22 3.70 -8.71
C TYR A 167 2.45 4.62 -8.74
N LEU A 168 3.49 4.30 -7.98
CA LEU A 168 4.69 5.11 -7.85
C LEU A 168 5.52 5.15 -9.14
N ASP A 169 5.63 4.03 -9.85
CA ASP A 169 6.33 3.99 -11.14
C ASP A 169 5.55 4.80 -12.19
N THR A 170 4.23 4.62 -12.26
CA THR A 170 3.35 5.38 -13.14
C THR A 170 3.41 6.87 -12.85
N GLU A 171 3.30 7.30 -11.58
CA GLU A 171 3.42 8.70 -11.17
C GLU A 171 4.78 9.30 -11.57
N ASN A 172 5.86 8.58 -11.33
CA ASN A 172 7.20 9.02 -11.69
C ASN A 172 7.35 9.19 -13.20
N PHE A 173 6.83 8.26 -13.99
CA PHE A 173 6.83 8.37 -15.45
C PHE A 173 5.97 9.55 -15.92
N MET A 174 4.71 9.65 -15.46
CA MET A 174 3.78 10.70 -15.89
C MET A 174 4.27 12.10 -15.53
N SER A 175 4.87 12.28 -14.34
CA SER A 175 5.44 13.55 -13.88
C SER A 175 6.79 13.91 -14.53
N GLY A 176 7.39 13.00 -15.31
CA GLY A 176 8.73 13.18 -15.87
C GLY A 176 9.84 13.20 -14.81
N GLY A 177 9.68 12.38 -13.76
CA GLY A 177 10.62 12.30 -12.65
C GLY A 177 10.52 13.46 -11.66
N LYS A 178 9.45 14.26 -11.73
CA LYS A 178 9.24 15.46 -10.91
C LYS A 178 8.18 15.27 -9.82
N ALA A 179 7.78 14.05 -9.53
CA ALA A 179 6.85 13.78 -8.43
C ALA A 179 7.45 14.33 -7.13
N ALA A 180 6.99 15.51 -6.72
CA ALA A 180 7.42 16.16 -5.49
C ALA A 180 6.74 15.45 -4.33
N ARG A 181 7.51 14.73 -3.51
CA ARG A 181 7.03 14.18 -2.25
C ARG A 181 7.46 15.11 -1.14
N GLU A 182 6.51 15.47 -0.30
CA GLU A 182 6.83 16.16 0.94
C GLU A 182 7.74 15.28 1.78
N GLU A 183 8.88 15.83 2.22
CA GLU A 183 9.76 15.17 3.16
C GLU A 183 9.12 15.28 4.56
N TYR A 184 8.79 14.14 5.14
CA TYR A 184 8.35 14.04 6.53
C TYR A 184 9.57 14.03 7.46
N ASP A 185 9.43 14.64 8.63
CA ASP A 185 10.47 14.58 9.66
C ASP A 185 10.55 13.15 10.25
N ASP A 186 11.75 12.77 10.69
CA ASP A 186 11.95 11.47 11.32
C ASP A 186 11.32 11.41 12.74
N MET A 187 11.15 10.19 13.27
CA MET A 187 10.50 9.97 14.57
C MET A 187 11.26 10.64 15.74
N ALA A 188 12.58 10.80 15.64
CA ALA A 188 13.38 11.47 16.68
C ALA A 188 13.09 12.97 16.69
N THR A 189 12.99 13.59 15.52
CA THR A 189 12.59 15.00 15.35
C THR A 189 11.14 15.22 15.84
N LEU A 190 10.20 14.32 15.49
CA LEU A 190 8.82 14.40 15.96
C LEU A 190 8.72 14.26 17.48
N LEU A 191 9.51 13.38 18.08
CA LEU A 191 9.60 13.25 19.53
C LEU A 191 10.13 14.53 20.17
N ALA A 192 11.15 15.17 19.59
CA ALA A 192 11.69 16.43 20.08
C ALA A 192 10.66 17.57 20.04
N TYR A 193 9.85 17.68 18.98
CA TYR A 193 8.73 18.62 18.92
C TYR A 193 7.71 18.37 20.03
N PHE A 194 7.37 17.11 20.25
CA PHE A 194 6.46 16.70 21.30
C PHE A 194 7.01 17.04 22.71
N GLU A 195 8.25 16.70 22.99
CA GLU A 195 8.91 16.99 24.28
C GLU A 195 8.97 18.49 24.56
N LYS A 196 9.29 19.30 23.54
CA LYS A 196 9.23 20.76 23.63
C LYS A 196 7.82 21.26 23.94
N HIS A 197 6.79 20.68 23.32
CA HIS A 197 5.39 21.06 23.56
C HIS A 197 4.92 20.77 24.99
N ILE A 198 5.34 19.64 25.57
CA ILE A 198 4.92 19.24 26.92
C ILE A 198 5.82 19.81 28.03
N ALA A 199 6.99 20.35 27.72
CA ALA A 199 7.94 20.86 28.72
C ALA A 199 7.30 21.86 29.72
N PRO A 200 6.41 22.80 29.33
CA PRO A 200 5.71 23.68 30.27
C PRO A 200 4.79 22.96 31.26
N TRP A 201 4.42 21.70 31.01
CA TRP A 201 3.51 20.93 31.85
C TRP A 201 4.19 20.19 33.00
N ALA A 202 5.53 20.17 33.02
CA ALA A 202 6.34 19.41 33.99
C ALA A 202 6.13 19.87 35.45
N ASN A 203 5.61 21.09 35.69
CA ASN A 203 5.37 21.64 37.02
C ASN A 203 3.87 21.98 37.20
N PRO A 204 2.96 20.99 37.25
CA PRO A 204 1.54 21.21 37.31
C PRO A 204 1.10 21.79 38.64
N GLN A 205 0.28 22.88 38.60
CA GLN A 205 -0.16 23.60 39.80
C GLN A 205 -1.50 23.08 40.35
N SER A 206 -2.31 22.43 39.52
CA SER A 206 -3.63 21.90 39.93
C SER A 206 -3.59 20.37 40.08
N GLU A 207 -4.44 19.83 40.95
CA GLU A 207 -4.55 18.37 41.14
C GLU A 207 -4.93 17.64 39.84
N LEU A 208 -5.79 18.25 39.02
CA LEU A 208 -6.12 17.69 37.72
C LEU A 208 -4.91 17.60 36.81
N ASN A 209 -4.10 18.64 36.73
CA ASN A 209 -2.91 18.66 35.87
C ASN A 209 -1.80 17.76 36.42
N LYS A 210 -1.70 17.58 37.74
CA LYS A 210 -0.80 16.56 38.34
C LYS A 210 -1.16 15.15 37.84
N LYS A 211 -2.45 14.79 37.90
CA LYS A 211 -2.92 13.49 37.41
C LYS A 211 -2.71 13.31 35.91
N ARG A 212 -2.93 14.36 35.11
CA ARG A 212 -2.63 14.35 33.67
C ARG A 212 -1.13 14.12 33.40
N TRP A 213 -0.27 14.78 34.18
CA TRP A 213 1.17 14.61 34.08
C TRP A 213 1.62 13.22 34.48
N GLU A 214 1.04 12.64 35.54
CA GLU A 214 1.29 11.23 35.93
C GLU A 214 0.96 10.26 34.80
N ILE A 215 -0.21 10.39 34.16
CA ILE A 215 -0.62 9.56 33.03
C ILE A 215 0.34 9.73 31.85
N LEU A 216 0.69 10.96 31.50
CA LEU A 216 1.61 11.28 30.41
C LEU A 216 2.99 10.67 30.68
N SER A 217 3.53 10.85 31.89
CA SER A 217 4.84 10.32 32.29
C SER A 217 4.85 8.79 32.28
N ALA A 218 3.76 8.15 32.72
CA ALA A 218 3.60 6.70 32.64
C ALA A 218 3.58 6.19 31.19
N CYS A 219 2.93 6.92 30.27
CA CYS A 219 2.93 6.60 28.85
C CYS A 219 4.32 6.76 28.21
N LEU A 220 5.06 7.82 28.54
CA LEU A 220 6.45 7.99 28.10
C LEU A 220 7.34 6.84 28.58
N ALA A 221 7.24 6.47 29.86
CA ALA A 221 8.00 5.35 30.42
C ALA A 221 7.63 4.01 29.76
N ALA A 222 6.33 3.76 29.54
CA ALA A 222 5.86 2.56 28.85
C ALA A 222 6.35 2.47 27.40
N GLY A 223 6.57 3.61 26.73
CA GLY A 223 7.13 3.67 25.38
C GLY A 223 8.56 3.09 25.28
N GLU A 224 9.32 3.04 26.37
CA GLU A 224 10.63 2.39 26.45
C GLU A 224 10.52 0.84 26.59
N GLY A 225 9.32 0.31 26.75
CA GLY A 225 9.08 -1.14 26.88
C GLY A 225 9.33 -1.94 25.60
N PRO A 226 9.23 -3.27 25.67
CA PRO A 226 9.37 -4.14 24.49
C PRO A 226 8.21 -3.95 23.50
N ARG A 227 8.37 -4.43 22.26
CA ARG A 227 7.26 -4.51 21.31
C ARG A 227 6.16 -5.43 21.86
N GLY A 228 4.89 -5.02 21.71
CA GLY A 228 3.77 -5.79 22.22
C GLY A 228 2.45 -5.02 22.16
N ILE A 229 1.45 -5.55 22.84
CA ILE A 229 0.12 -4.95 22.97
C ILE A 229 0.08 -4.20 24.30
N TYR A 230 -0.26 -2.93 24.26
CA TYR A 230 -0.42 -2.06 25.42
C TYR A 230 -1.85 -1.55 25.52
N THR A 231 -2.32 -1.36 26.73
CA THR A 231 -3.65 -0.79 26.99
C THR A 231 -3.52 0.49 27.81
N LEU A 232 -4.30 1.53 27.45
CA LEU A 232 -4.40 2.77 28.19
C LEU A 232 -5.83 2.94 28.69
N SER A 233 -6.06 2.72 29.98
CA SER A 233 -7.34 2.97 30.64
C SER A 233 -7.25 4.23 31.49
N ALA A 234 -8.01 5.26 31.12
CA ALA A 234 -8.03 6.54 31.84
C ALA A 234 -9.37 7.25 31.61
N PRO A 235 -9.85 8.09 32.56
CA PRO A 235 -11.12 8.81 32.47
C PRO A 235 -11.16 9.77 31.26
N THR A 236 -12.38 10.16 30.85
CA THR A 236 -12.55 11.23 29.85
C THR A 236 -11.97 12.54 30.40
N GLY A 237 -11.31 13.32 29.53
CA GLY A 237 -10.66 14.58 29.94
C GLY A 237 -9.31 14.43 30.61
N SER A 238 -8.79 13.21 30.78
CA SER A 238 -7.47 12.95 31.38
C SER A 238 -6.27 13.20 30.47
N GLY A 239 -6.46 13.61 29.21
CA GLY A 239 -5.38 13.85 28.25
C GLY A 239 -4.92 12.61 27.48
N LYS A 240 -5.79 11.60 27.31
CA LYS A 240 -5.48 10.35 26.61
C LYS A 240 -4.85 10.54 25.23
N THR A 241 -5.37 11.48 24.43
CA THR A 241 -4.87 11.77 23.07
C THR A 241 -3.38 12.13 23.09
N THR A 242 -2.99 13.04 23.98
CA THR A 242 -1.59 13.45 24.11
C THR A 242 -0.73 12.36 24.76
N ALA A 243 -1.28 11.65 25.75
CA ALA A 243 -0.56 10.58 26.43
C ALA A 243 -0.31 9.37 25.49
N SER A 244 -1.26 9.02 24.63
CA SER A 244 -1.07 7.96 23.64
C SER A 244 -0.06 8.37 22.55
N LEU A 245 -0.04 9.65 22.13
CA LEU A 245 0.97 10.16 21.22
C LEU A 245 2.38 10.11 21.85
N ALA A 246 2.50 10.46 23.13
CA ALA A 246 3.74 10.36 23.89
C ALA A 246 4.32 8.92 23.87
N PHE A 247 3.46 7.94 24.18
CA PHE A 247 3.81 6.52 24.09
C PHE A 247 4.25 6.15 22.68
N ALA A 248 3.45 6.49 21.67
CA ALA A 248 3.68 6.08 20.29
C ALA A 248 4.99 6.63 19.74
N LEU A 249 5.29 7.92 19.96
CA LEU A 249 6.55 8.55 19.54
C LEU A 249 7.75 7.94 20.26
N LYS A 250 7.67 7.77 21.58
CA LYS A 250 8.77 7.18 22.36
C LYS A 250 9.05 5.75 21.92
N HIS A 251 7.99 4.95 21.71
CA HIS A 251 8.08 3.57 21.24
C HIS A 251 8.61 3.47 19.81
N ALA A 252 8.18 4.37 18.93
CA ALA A 252 8.67 4.44 17.55
C ALA A 252 10.17 4.73 17.49
N VAL A 253 10.65 5.69 18.24
CA VAL A 253 12.10 5.98 18.33
C VAL A 253 12.87 4.80 18.91
N LYS A 254 12.41 4.22 20.02
CA LYS A 254 13.03 3.06 20.68
C LYS A 254 13.22 1.86 19.75
N HIS A 255 12.25 1.62 18.88
CA HIS A 255 12.21 0.44 18.02
C HIS A 255 12.48 0.74 16.54
N SER A 256 13.00 1.95 16.23
CA SER A 256 13.31 2.38 14.85
C SER A 256 12.13 2.24 13.90
N MET A 257 10.91 2.53 14.39
CA MET A 257 9.70 2.55 13.56
C MET A 257 9.63 3.84 12.76
N GLN A 258 9.10 3.78 11.54
CA GLN A 258 9.09 4.92 10.62
C GLN A 258 7.77 5.66 10.57
N ARG A 259 6.68 5.08 11.11
CA ARG A 259 5.35 5.71 11.10
C ARG A 259 4.50 5.28 12.28
N ILE A 260 3.53 6.12 12.61
CA ILE A 260 2.51 5.87 13.62
C ILE A 260 1.15 5.92 12.92
N ILE A 261 0.30 4.92 13.15
CA ILE A 261 -1.04 4.85 12.56
C ILE A 261 -2.06 4.89 13.69
N TYR A 262 -2.92 5.92 13.68
CA TYR A 262 -4.08 6.03 14.56
C TYR A 262 -5.34 5.56 13.83
N VAL A 263 -5.94 4.48 14.30
CA VAL A 263 -7.22 3.99 13.76
C VAL A 263 -8.35 4.44 14.67
N ILE A 264 -9.25 5.26 14.14
CA ILE A 264 -10.33 5.91 14.90
C ILE A 264 -11.65 5.67 14.15
N PRO A 265 -12.71 5.18 14.80
CA PRO A 265 -13.95 4.76 14.11
C PRO A 265 -14.87 5.92 13.67
N TYR A 266 -14.61 7.16 14.09
CA TYR A 266 -15.47 8.31 13.81
C TYR A 266 -14.69 9.47 13.20
N THR A 267 -15.14 9.99 12.05
CA THR A 267 -14.48 11.09 11.31
C THR A 267 -14.29 12.33 12.16
N SER A 268 -15.31 12.76 12.92
CA SER A 268 -15.21 13.92 13.80
C SER A 268 -14.14 13.79 14.90
N ILE A 269 -13.82 12.57 15.32
CA ILE A 269 -12.75 12.32 16.29
C ILE A 269 -11.39 12.29 15.58
N ILE A 270 -11.35 11.82 14.31
CA ILE A 270 -10.15 11.91 13.48
C ILE A 270 -9.75 13.38 13.33
N ASP A 271 -10.67 14.24 12.87
CA ASP A 271 -10.42 15.68 12.68
C ASP A 271 -9.89 16.35 13.97
N GLN A 272 -10.52 16.04 15.12
CA GLN A 272 -10.08 16.59 16.41
C GLN A 272 -8.66 16.14 16.79
N ASN A 273 -8.36 14.87 16.62
CA ASN A 273 -7.03 14.34 16.95
C ASN A 273 -5.97 14.85 15.98
N ALA A 274 -6.27 14.88 14.68
CA ALA A 274 -5.37 15.42 13.67
C ALA A 274 -5.04 16.89 13.93
N LYS A 275 -6.03 17.71 14.30
CA LYS A 275 -5.80 19.10 14.70
C LYS A 275 -4.85 19.22 15.90
N VAL A 276 -4.99 18.35 16.91
CA VAL A 276 -4.09 18.32 18.06
C VAL A 276 -2.69 17.91 17.62
N PHE A 277 -2.57 16.86 16.80
CA PHE A 277 -1.29 16.35 16.34
C PHE A 277 -0.57 17.35 15.44
N ARG A 278 -1.27 18.02 14.52
CA ARG A 278 -0.70 19.10 13.69
C ARG A 278 -0.16 20.26 14.53
N GLY A 279 -0.88 20.65 15.59
CA GLY A 279 -0.42 21.68 16.52
C GLY A 279 0.87 21.32 17.28
N ILE A 280 1.20 20.03 17.37
CA ILE A 280 2.42 19.54 18.05
C ILE A 280 3.50 19.19 17.05
N LEU A 281 3.16 18.49 15.96
CA LEU A 281 4.10 17.84 15.04
C LEU A 281 4.25 18.59 13.71
N HIS A 282 3.52 19.68 13.50
CA HIS A 282 3.36 20.44 12.25
C HIS A 282 2.57 19.71 11.16
N ASP A 283 1.94 20.49 10.26
CA ASP A 283 0.97 19.99 9.25
C ASP A 283 1.57 18.92 8.34
N LYS A 284 2.78 19.13 7.84
CA LYS A 284 3.47 18.22 6.91
C LYS A 284 3.67 16.79 7.45
N ASN A 285 3.61 16.58 8.77
CA ASN A 285 3.86 15.29 9.43
C ASN A 285 2.59 14.53 9.80
N VAL A 286 1.40 15.07 9.49
CA VAL A 286 0.12 14.47 9.90
C VAL A 286 -0.80 14.32 8.71
N LEU A 287 -0.91 13.09 8.21
CA LEU A 287 -1.84 12.72 7.15
C LEU A 287 -3.18 12.28 7.76
N GLU A 288 -4.27 12.89 7.33
CA GLU A 288 -5.63 12.40 7.56
C GLU A 288 -6.09 11.55 6.38
N HIS A 289 -6.73 10.42 6.67
CA HIS A 289 -7.31 9.55 5.66
C HIS A 289 -8.67 9.05 6.10
N HIS A 290 -9.74 9.58 5.51
CA HIS A 290 -11.13 9.14 5.74
C HIS A 290 -12.04 9.60 4.59
N SER A 291 -13.24 9.03 4.49
CA SER A 291 -14.19 9.27 3.40
C SER A 291 -14.71 10.71 3.26
N GLY A 292 -14.51 11.56 4.27
CA GLY A 292 -14.92 12.97 4.26
C GLY A 292 -13.85 13.94 3.74
N ILE A 293 -12.65 13.46 3.41
CA ILE A 293 -11.61 14.33 2.84
C ILE A 293 -11.95 14.60 1.38
N VAL A 294 -12.15 15.88 1.06
CA VAL A 294 -12.21 16.34 -0.32
C VAL A 294 -10.77 16.66 -0.71
N PHE A 295 -10.15 15.79 -1.47
CA PHE A 295 -8.89 16.13 -2.14
C PHE A 295 -9.17 17.29 -3.11
N ASP A 296 -8.41 18.36 -3.01
CA ASP A 296 -8.56 19.50 -3.90
C ASP A 296 -8.38 19.03 -5.35
N LYS A 297 -9.31 19.44 -6.22
CA LYS A 297 -9.41 18.96 -7.61
C LYS A 297 -8.23 19.35 -8.52
N GLU A 298 -7.16 19.92 -7.99
CA GLU A 298 -5.94 20.23 -8.75
C GLU A 298 -5.05 18.99 -8.97
N ASP A 299 -5.25 17.88 -8.24
CA ASP A 299 -4.59 16.58 -8.48
C ASP A 299 -5.35 15.65 -9.45
N LYS A 300 -6.10 16.21 -10.39
CA LYS A 300 -6.90 15.48 -11.38
C LYS A 300 -6.11 14.79 -12.50
N SER A 301 -4.82 14.57 -12.36
CA SER A 301 -4.04 13.95 -13.44
C SER A 301 -4.16 12.41 -13.51
N PHE A 302 -4.86 11.75 -12.58
CA PHE A 302 -4.85 10.29 -12.48
C PHE A 302 -6.21 9.59 -12.67
N ASP A 303 -7.32 10.32 -12.84
CA ASP A 303 -8.67 9.74 -12.88
C ASP A 303 -9.15 9.30 -14.29
N SER A 304 -8.31 9.28 -15.31
CA SER A 304 -8.80 9.05 -16.68
C SER A 304 -8.02 8.05 -17.54
N ALA A 305 -7.10 7.28 -16.98
CA ALA A 305 -6.27 6.36 -17.77
C ALA A 305 -6.51 4.86 -17.51
N ASP A 306 -7.32 4.46 -16.53
CA ASP A 306 -7.62 3.04 -16.23
C ASP A 306 -9.07 2.66 -16.47
#